data_c157e7ab193a3782021e1812b16185b9
#
_entry.id   c157e7ab193a3782021e1812b16185b9
#
_cell.length_a   1.000
_cell.length_b   1.000
_cell.length_c   1.000
_cell.angle_alpha   90.00
_cell.angle_beta   90.00
_cell.angle_gamma   90.00
#
_symmetry.space_group_name_H-M   'P 1'
#
loop_
_entity.id
_entity.type
_entity.pdbx_description
1 polymer ?
#
loop_
_entity_poly.entity_id
_entity_poly.type
_entity_poly.pdbx_seq_one_letter_code
_entity_poly.pdbx_strand_id
1 'polypeptide(L)'
;MLSIVSMAFRNLLRNRRRTVITVLGISLGLGLCQMVYNLNLGNYNSMLDKGIRGLSGHVVVQHQDWLKSPEVENVVEGSTAIRDRLQADNPSALVTRRIMAGGLVTSPTNAVAAGVFGVDPQPESKLNRAATRMVEGEWLKPGDARGLVLGDTLAERLGVGVKSRIVVMAPDPSDPTESTSLLFRVRDTYHSGIEMLDNFSVMVPIGAAQPLLRGTDPVHQVAVVYDDDAPSAAGLERAKAVDLGEAVALSWQEALPDLQTFIEVDTRTNELFFFVLGFIVVLGVINTMLMSVLERVREFGVMMALGMRPGSLAVLVLVEGGLLGFASAVLGTLFGTA
;
A
#
# COMPACT_ATOMS: atom_id res chain seq x y z
N MET A 1 45.25 11.26 20.07
CA MET A 1 44.16 10.75 19.20
C MET A 1 44.41 11.01 17.70
N LEU A 2 44.72 12.20 17.26
CA LEU A 2 45.03 12.52 15.84
C LEU A 2 46.11 11.62 15.21
N SER A 3 47.15 11.22 15.96
CA SER A 3 48.21 10.32 15.49
C SER A 3 47.72 8.90 15.20
N ILE A 4 46.77 8.37 16.00
CA ILE A 4 46.18 7.03 15.80
C ILE A 4 45.31 6.99 14.54
N VAL A 5 44.47 8.01 14.30
CA VAL A 5 43.65 8.12 13.10
C VAL A 5 44.50 8.24 11.84
N SER A 6 45.56 9.04 11.87
CA SER A 6 46.51 9.15 10.76
C SER A 6 47.23 7.83 10.47
N MET A 7 47.61 7.08 11.51
CA MET A 7 48.20 5.74 11.37
C MET A 7 47.20 4.76 10.78
N ALA A 8 45.97 4.72 11.27
CA ALA A 8 44.89 3.88 10.74
C ALA A 8 44.65 4.14 9.24
N PHE A 9 44.55 5.40 8.84
CA PHE A 9 44.36 5.78 7.44
C PHE A 9 45.54 5.34 6.54
N ARG A 10 46.78 5.58 6.98
CA ARG A 10 47.97 5.11 6.25
C ARG A 10 48.03 3.59 6.13
N ASN A 11 47.60 2.86 7.15
CA ASN A 11 47.56 1.40 7.13
C ASN A 11 46.56 0.89 6.08
N LEU A 12 45.37 1.50 5.99
CA LEU A 12 44.38 1.17 4.98
C LEU A 12 44.90 1.42 3.56
N LEU A 13 45.61 2.51 3.33
CA LEU A 13 46.20 2.83 2.03
C LEU A 13 47.39 1.92 1.65
N ARG A 14 48.06 1.32 2.61
CA ARG A 14 49.18 0.39 2.36
C ARG A 14 48.68 -0.92 1.73
N ASN A 15 47.51 -1.43 2.12
CA ASN A 15 46.93 -2.65 1.61
C ASN A 15 45.72 -2.37 0.73
N ARG A 16 45.87 -1.54 -0.33
CA ARG A 16 44.79 -1.03 -1.20
C ARG A 16 43.88 -2.12 -1.75
N ARG A 17 44.44 -3.23 -2.25
CA ARG A 17 43.63 -4.30 -2.86
C ARG A 17 42.60 -4.89 -1.86
N ARG A 18 43.05 -5.22 -0.65
CA ARG A 18 42.18 -5.77 0.38
C ARG A 18 41.13 -4.73 0.83
N THR A 19 41.59 -3.49 1.13
CA THR A 19 40.69 -2.40 1.52
C THR A 19 39.57 -2.18 0.47
N VAL A 20 39.94 -2.13 -0.81
CA VAL A 20 38.96 -1.95 -1.91
C VAL A 20 38.00 -3.13 -1.98
N ILE A 21 38.46 -4.37 -1.93
CA ILE A 21 37.60 -5.57 -1.99
C ILE A 21 36.63 -5.58 -0.79
N THR A 22 37.12 -5.28 0.41
CA THR A 22 36.29 -5.25 1.62
C THR A 22 35.26 -4.13 1.53
N VAL A 23 35.68 -2.92 1.18
CA VAL A 23 34.78 -1.78 1.05
C VAL A 23 33.72 -2.04 -0.02
N LEU A 24 34.12 -2.54 -1.20
CA LEU A 24 33.15 -2.87 -2.27
C LEU A 24 32.19 -3.98 -1.85
N GLY A 25 32.66 -5.05 -1.20
CA GLY A 25 31.80 -6.13 -0.74
C GLY A 25 30.75 -5.67 0.27
N ILE A 26 31.16 -4.88 1.27
CA ILE A 26 30.26 -4.32 2.28
C ILE A 26 29.32 -3.27 1.65
N SER A 27 29.85 -2.39 0.78
CA SER A 27 29.05 -1.37 0.10
C SER A 27 27.98 -1.98 -0.79
N LEU A 28 28.31 -3.06 -1.51
CA LEU A 28 27.35 -3.77 -2.34
C LEU A 28 26.24 -4.39 -1.49
N GLY A 29 26.58 -5.04 -0.36
CA GLY A 29 25.61 -5.58 0.58
C GLY A 29 24.67 -4.51 1.14
N LEU A 30 25.23 -3.39 1.64
CA LEU A 30 24.45 -2.28 2.17
C LEU A 30 23.60 -1.58 1.08
N GLY A 31 24.15 -1.42 -0.12
CA GLY A 31 23.44 -0.82 -1.24
C GLY A 31 22.25 -1.66 -1.69
N LEU A 32 22.42 -2.98 -1.77
CA LEU A 32 21.29 -3.90 -2.06
C LEU A 32 20.23 -3.85 -0.96
N CYS A 33 20.62 -3.82 0.31
CA CYS A 33 19.67 -3.65 1.42
C CYS A 33 18.87 -2.35 1.28
N GLN A 34 19.55 -1.25 1.00
CA GLN A 34 18.90 0.07 0.82
C GLN A 34 17.95 0.07 -0.39
N MET A 35 18.36 -0.54 -1.50
CA MET A 35 17.52 -0.68 -2.69
C MET A 35 16.26 -1.49 -2.39
N VAL A 36 16.38 -2.64 -1.74
CA VAL A 36 15.23 -3.48 -1.35
C VAL A 36 14.30 -2.73 -0.39
N TYR A 37 14.86 -1.99 0.58
CA TYR A 37 14.08 -1.16 1.49
C TYR A 37 13.25 -0.10 0.74
N ASN A 38 13.89 0.63 -0.17
CA ASN A 38 13.22 1.68 -0.95
C ASN A 38 12.12 1.10 -1.87
N LEU A 39 12.38 -0.07 -2.50
CA LEU A 39 11.38 -0.77 -3.31
C LEU A 39 10.16 -1.20 -2.47
N ASN A 40 10.39 -1.76 -1.28
CA ASN A 40 9.31 -2.14 -0.38
C ASN A 40 8.50 -0.92 0.08
N LEU A 41 9.16 0.16 0.45
CA LEU A 41 8.48 1.41 0.84
C LEU A 41 7.62 1.96 -0.31
N GLY A 42 8.12 1.94 -1.53
CA GLY A 42 7.36 2.33 -2.72
C GLY A 42 6.14 1.43 -2.97
N ASN A 43 6.29 0.12 -2.79
CA ASN A 43 5.20 -0.84 -2.90
C ASN A 43 4.13 -0.61 -1.84
N TYR A 44 4.51 -0.39 -0.56
CA TYR A 44 3.54 -0.09 0.51
C TYR A 44 2.76 1.17 0.25
N ASN A 45 3.44 2.26 -0.11
CA ASN A 45 2.77 3.51 -0.44
C ASN A 45 1.79 3.33 -1.60
N SER A 46 2.16 2.54 -2.62
CA SER A 46 1.27 2.23 -3.73
C SER A 46 0.07 1.37 -3.32
N MET A 47 0.28 0.38 -2.43
CA MET A 47 -0.81 -0.46 -1.90
C MET A 47 -1.76 0.34 -1.02
N LEU A 48 -1.24 1.20 -0.14
CA LEU A 48 -2.02 2.10 0.69
C LEU A 48 -2.84 3.07 -0.15
N ASP A 49 -2.23 3.74 -1.13
CA ASP A 49 -2.94 4.66 -2.02
C ASP A 49 -4.08 3.96 -2.78
N LYS A 50 -3.82 2.76 -3.31
CA LYS A 50 -4.85 1.95 -3.98
C LYS A 50 -5.96 1.49 -3.02
N GLY A 51 -5.61 1.02 -1.82
CA GLY A 51 -6.57 0.58 -0.81
C GLY A 51 -7.43 1.73 -0.31
N ILE A 52 -6.81 2.84 0.06
CA ILE A 52 -7.51 4.02 0.55
C ILE A 52 -8.41 4.60 -0.53
N ARG A 53 -7.89 4.92 -1.71
CA ARG A 53 -8.68 5.56 -2.77
C ARG A 53 -9.72 4.62 -3.39
N GLY A 54 -9.36 3.34 -3.58
CA GLY A 54 -10.23 2.37 -4.25
C GLY A 54 -11.25 1.69 -3.36
N LEU A 55 -10.95 1.48 -2.06
CA LEU A 55 -11.77 0.61 -1.21
C LEU A 55 -12.39 1.32 -0.01
N SER A 56 -11.62 2.00 0.84
CA SER A 56 -12.16 2.51 2.13
C SER A 56 -12.19 4.02 2.29
N GLY A 57 -11.34 4.78 1.61
CA GLY A 57 -11.01 6.15 2.02
C GLY A 57 -10.04 6.19 3.20
N HIS A 58 -9.60 7.38 3.62
CA HIS A 58 -8.83 7.58 4.85
C HIS A 58 -9.71 7.33 6.10
N VAL A 59 -10.97 7.73 5.99
CA VAL A 59 -12.03 7.46 6.96
C VAL A 59 -13.22 6.89 6.20
N VAL A 60 -13.84 5.87 6.76
CA VAL A 60 -15.06 5.29 6.22
C VAL A 60 -16.16 5.32 7.27
N VAL A 61 -17.35 5.71 6.85
CA VAL A 61 -18.58 5.61 7.65
C VAL A 61 -19.37 4.43 7.10
N GLN A 62 -19.69 3.48 7.97
CA GLN A 62 -20.40 2.26 7.63
C GLN A 62 -21.23 1.74 8.79
N HIS A 63 -22.09 0.76 8.57
CA HIS A 63 -22.81 0.09 9.64
C HIS A 63 -21.83 -0.62 10.57
N GLN A 64 -22.09 -0.62 11.89
CA GLN A 64 -21.21 -1.19 12.92
C GLN A 64 -20.90 -2.68 12.72
N ASP A 65 -21.84 -3.43 12.14
CA ASP A 65 -21.71 -4.87 11.94
C ASP A 65 -21.16 -5.24 10.56
N TRP A 66 -20.95 -4.27 9.67
CA TRP A 66 -20.45 -4.50 8.30
C TRP A 66 -19.14 -5.31 8.26
N LEU A 67 -18.19 -5.00 9.14
CA LEU A 67 -16.89 -5.71 9.19
C LEU A 67 -17.00 -7.16 9.65
N LYS A 68 -18.00 -7.45 10.49
CA LYS A 68 -18.20 -8.82 11.00
C LYS A 68 -18.98 -9.68 10.01
N SER A 69 -19.96 -9.08 9.37
CA SER A 69 -20.85 -9.72 8.41
C SER A 69 -21.21 -8.72 7.32
N PRO A 70 -20.50 -8.74 6.17
CA PRO A 70 -20.76 -7.83 5.04
C PRO A 70 -22.06 -8.24 4.31
N GLU A 71 -23.18 -8.17 5.02
CA GLU A 71 -24.51 -8.48 4.49
C GLU A 71 -25.13 -7.25 3.83
N VAL A 72 -25.92 -7.49 2.79
CA VAL A 72 -26.61 -6.44 2.01
C VAL A 72 -27.53 -5.58 2.88
N GLU A 73 -27.94 -6.10 4.02
CA GLU A 73 -28.85 -5.45 4.99
C GLU A 73 -28.12 -4.43 5.89
N ASN A 74 -26.79 -4.55 6.06
CA ASN A 74 -25.98 -3.69 6.91
C ASN A 74 -25.67 -2.36 6.20
N VAL A 75 -26.69 -1.51 6.10
CA VAL A 75 -26.66 -0.24 5.35
C VAL A 75 -26.55 0.97 6.28
N VAL A 76 -26.03 2.05 5.72
CA VAL A 76 -26.07 3.40 6.28
C VAL A 76 -27.24 4.12 5.60
N GLU A 77 -28.22 4.52 6.38
CA GLU A 77 -29.37 5.28 5.87
C GLU A 77 -29.10 6.79 5.84
N GLY A 78 -29.84 7.50 5.00
CA GLY A 78 -29.70 8.95 4.88
C GLY A 78 -28.30 9.39 4.39
N SER A 79 -27.69 8.58 3.57
CA SER A 79 -26.29 8.70 3.16
C SER A 79 -25.96 10.04 2.50
N THR A 80 -26.90 10.67 1.80
CA THR A 80 -26.71 12.00 1.20
C THR A 80 -26.51 13.06 2.28
N ALA A 81 -27.29 13.03 3.36
CA ALA A 81 -27.14 13.99 4.45
C ALA A 81 -25.81 13.81 5.18
N ILE A 82 -25.40 12.56 5.41
CA ILE A 82 -24.09 12.25 6.02
C ILE A 82 -22.94 12.74 5.12
N ARG A 83 -22.98 12.44 3.83
CA ARG A 83 -22.02 12.95 2.84
C ARG A 83 -21.91 14.47 2.89
N ASP A 84 -23.04 15.18 2.87
CA ASP A 84 -23.06 16.63 2.81
C ASP A 84 -22.52 17.26 4.10
N ARG A 85 -22.78 16.66 5.27
CA ARG A 85 -22.19 17.08 6.56
C ARG A 85 -20.68 16.86 6.57
N LEU A 86 -20.19 15.70 6.14
CA LEU A 86 -18.76 15.40 6.07
C LEU A 86 -18.03 16.32 5.06
N GLN A 87 -18.68 16.63 3.93
CA GLN A 87 -18.14 17.56 2.95
C GLN A 87 -18.13 19.00 3.44
N ALA A 88 -19.12 19.39 4.24
CA ALA A 88 -19.18 20.74 4.85
C ALA A 88 -18.12 20.91 5.94
N ASP A 89 -17.83 19.88 6.73
CA ASP A 89 -16.77 19.89 7.75
C ASP A 89 -15.37 20.04 7.12
N ASN A 90 -15.15 19.41 5.96
CA ASN A 90 -13.90 19.54 5.22
C ASN A 90 -14.16 19.72 3.71
N PRO A 91 -14.25 20.97 3.21
CA PRO A 91 -14.53 21.25 1.80
C PRO A 91 -13.46 20.75 0.82
N SER A 92 -12.23 20.55 1.25
CA SER A 92 -11.14 20.02 0.42
C SER A 92 -11.16 18.49 0.32
N ALA A 93 -11.82 17.80 1.25
CA ALA A 93 -11.91 16.35 1.20
C ALA A 93 -12.81 15.90 0.03
N LEU A 94 -12.51 14.72 -0.51
CA LEU A 94 -13.39 14.05 -1.45
C LEU A 94 -14.25 13.04 -0.68
N VAL A 95 -15.56 13.25 -0.71
CA VAL A 95 -16.52 12.35 -0.05
C VAL A 95 -17.32 11.61 -1.13
N THR A 96 -17.29 10.29 -1.09
CA THR A 96 -18.02 9.42 -2.03
C THR A 96 -18.84 8.39 -1.29
N ARG A 97 -19.97 8.01 -1.88
CA ARG A 97 -20.84 6.96 -1.35
C ARG A 97 -20.69 5.70 -2.19
N ARG A 98 -20.74 4.55 -1.55
CA ARG A 98 -20.56 3.26 -2.21
C ARG A 98 -21.60 2.25 -1.76
N ILE A 99 -22.20 1.57 -2.72
CA ILE A 99 -23.00 0.36 -2.54
C ILE A 99 -22.13 -0.82 -2.96
N MET A 100 -22.11 -1.88 -2.17
CA MET A 100 -21.36 -3.09 -2.44
C MET A 100 -22.29 -4.29 -2.34
N ALA A 101 -22.57 -4.93 -3.45
CA ALA A 101 -23.41 -6.12 -3.50
C ALA A 101 -22.73 -7.23 -4.30
N GLY A 102 -22.93 -8.48 -3.89
CA GLY A 102 -22.56 -9.62 -4.71
C GLY A 102 -23.65 -9.91 -5.75
N GLY A 103 -23.27 -10.31 -6.95
CA GLY A 103 -24.25 -10.65 -7.99
C GLY A 103 -23.68 -11.55 -9.08
N LEU A 104 -24.59 -12.06 -9.91
CA LEU A 104 -24.26 -12.79 -11.13
C LEU A 104 -24.35 -11.82 -12.31
N VAL A 105 -23.23 -11.59 -12.96
CA VAL A 105 -23.14 -10.74 -14.16
C VAL A 105 -23.24 -11.65 -15.38
N THR A 106 -24.24 -11.41 -16.21
CA THR A 106 -24.60 -12.30 -17.32
C THR A 106 -24.53 -11.56 -18.65
N SER A 107 -23.80 -12.14 -19.59
CA SER A 107 -23.82 -11.78 -21.01
C SER A 107 -24.67 -12.81 -21.80
N PRO A 108 -24.91 -12.62 -23.10
CA PRO A 108 -25.56 -13.64 -23.91
C PRO A 108 -24.87 -15.00 -23.97
N THR A 109 -23.57 -15.05 -23.69
CA THR A 109 -22.76 -16.25 -23.83
C THR A 109 -22.26 -16.82 -22.51
N ASN A 110 -22.02 -15.96 -21.49
CA ASN A 110 -21.36 -16.36 -20.25
C ASN A 110 -22.03 -15.70 -19.04
N ALA A 111 -21.85 -16.32 -17.87
CA ALA A 111 -22.26 -15.79 -16.58
C ALA A 111 -21.10 -15.91 -15.58
N VAL A 112 -20.80 -14.84 -14.86
CA VAL A 112 -19.68 -14.79 -13.89
C VAL A 112 -20.18 -14.11 -12.61
N ALA A 113 -19.88 -14.72 -11.46
CA ALA A 113 -20.11 -14.06 -10.17
C ALA A 113 -19.14 -12.89 -10.01
N ALA A 114 -19.67 -11.71 -9.67
CA ALA A 114 -18.87 -10.49 -9.51
C ALA A 114 -19.44 -9.56 -8.43
N GLY A 115 -18.59 -8.70 -7.90
CA GLY A 115 -19.01 -7.59 -7.04
C GLY A 115 -19.62 -6.46 -7.88
N VAL A 116 -20.74 -5.96 -7.42
CA VAL A 116 -21.46 -4.82 -8.00
C VAL A 116 -21.25 -3.61 -7.12
N PHE A 117 -20.55 -2.61 -7.65
CA PHE A 117 -20.24 -1.38 -6.94
C PHE A 117 -21.09 -0.23 -7.49
N GLY A 118 -22.06 0.22 -6.68
CA GLY A 118 -22.77 1.47 -6.93
C GLY A 118 -21.93 2.64 -6.43
N VAL A 119 -21.58 3.57 -7.28
CA VAL A 119 -20.66 4.68 -6.92
C VAL A 119 -21.23 6.04 -7.33
N ASP A 120 -20.88 7.09 -6.61
CA ASP A 120 -21.11 8.47 -7.03
C ASP A 120 -20.14 8.83 -8.17
N PRO A 121 -20.57 9.01 -9.43
CA PRO A 121 -19.66 9.09 -10.59
C PRO A 121 -18.62 10.22 -10.52
N GLN A 122 -19.00 11.40 -10.02
CA GLN A 122 -18.12 12.58 -10.00
C GLN A 122 -17.00 12.47 -8.97
N PRO A 123 -17.24 12.25 -7.65
CA PRO A 123 -16.15 12.09 -6.69
C PRO A 123 -15.34 10.84 -7.00
N GLU A 124 -15.97 9.73 -7.38
CA GLU A 124 -15.27 8.48 -7.67
C GLU A 124 -14.32 8.61 -8.87
N SER A 125 -14.65 9.43 -9.87
CA SER A 125 -13.76 9.67 -11.02
C SER A 125 -12.42 10.32 -10.63
N LYS A 126 -12.37 11.03 -9.50
CA LYS A 126 -11.15 11.63 -8.96
C LYS A 126 -10.39 10.69 -8.02
N LEU A 127 -11.09 9.78 -7.38
CA LEU A 127 -10.55 8.85 -6.39
C LEU A 127 -10.05 7.57 -7.01
N ASN A 128 -10.86 6.98 -7.89
CA ASN A 128 -10.59 5.65 -8.41
C ASN A 128 -9.71 5.70 -9.66
N ARG A 129 -8.58 5.01 -9.61
CA ARG A 129 -7.69 4.90 -10.78
C ARG A 129 -8.36 4.22 -11.98
N ALA A 130 -9.40 3.41 -11.76
CA ALA A 130 -10.18 2.84 -12.86
C ALA A 130 -10.73 3.94 -13.78
N ALA A 131 -11.20 5.06 -13.22
CA ALA A 131 -11.73 6.17 -13.99
C ALA A 131 -10.70 6.86 -14.90
N THR A 132 -9.41 6.80 -14.55
CA THR A 132 -8.30 7.37 -15.33
C THR A 132 -7.64 6.38 -16.28
N ARG A 133 -8.02 5.10 -16.20
CA ARG A 133 -7.45 3.98 -16.98
C ARG A 133 -8.51 3.28 -17.81
N MET A 134 -9.43 4.06 -18.36
CA MET A 134 -10.41 3.58 -19.32
C MET A 134 -9.70 3.17 -20.62
N VAL A 135 -10.20 2.12 -21.27
CA VAL A 135 -9.55 1.54 -22.45
C VAL A 135 -9.97 2.23 -23.74
N GLU A 136 -11.28 2.40 -23.97
CA GLU A 136 -11.82 2.91 -25.26
C GLU A 136 -12.95 3.92 -25.12
N GLY A 137 -13.60 4.00 -23.97
CA GLY A 137 -14.87 4.72 -23.80
C GLY A 137 -14.81 5.86 -22.79
N GLU A 138 -15.89 6.02 -22.05
CA GLU A 138 -16.06 7.10 -21.08
C GLU A 138 -16.46 6.55 -19.71
N TRP A 139 -16.01 7.24 -18.66
CA TRP A 139 -16.46 6.97 -17.30
C TRP A 139 -17.97 7.17 -17.13
N LEU A 140 -18.49 6.63 -16.03
CA LEU A 140 -19.88 6.77 -15.62
C LEU A 140 -20.30 8.26 -15.54
N LYS A 141 -21.49 8.57 -16.00
CA LYS A 141 -22.06 9.93 -15.93
C LYS A 141 -23.12 10.01 -14.83
N PRO A 142 -23.21 11.13 -14.11
CA PRO A 142 -24.30 11.36 -13.18
C PRO A 142 -25.67 11.21 -13.89
N GLY A 143 -26.60 10.47 -13.25
CA GLY A 143 -27.94 10.23 -13.80
C GLY A 143 -28.03 9.18 -14.91
N ASP A 144 -26.94 8.53 -15.28
CA ASP A 144 -26.97 7.40 -16.21
C ASP A 144 -27.49 6.13 -15.52
N ALA A 145 -28.79 5.90 -15.57
CA ALA A 145 -29.43 4.75 -14.92
C ALA A 145 -29.04 3.38 -15.52
N ARG A 146 -28.34 3.33 -16.64
CA ARG A 146 -28.03 2.09 -17.37
C ARG A 146 -26.57 1.95 -17.77
N GLY A 147 -25.71 2.88 -17.42
CA GLY A 147 -24.28 2.80 -17.66
C GLY A 147 -23.60 1.82 -16.71
N LEU A 148 -22.64 1.06 -17.22
CA LEU A 148 -21.81 0.16 -16.44
C LEU A 148 -20.39 0.18 -16.99
N VAL A 149 -19.40 0.19 -16.11
CA VAL A 149 -18.00 -0.09 -16.43
C VAL A 149 -17.55 -1.33 -15.67
N LEU A 150 -16.65 -2.12 -16.26
CA LEU A 150 -16.18 -3.37 -15.66
C LEU A 150 -14.70 -3.56 -15.91
N GLY A 151 -14.08 -4.39 -15.09
CA GLY A 151 -12.67 -4.78 -15.27
C GLY A 151 -12.45 -5.45 -16.62
N ASP A 152 -11.33 -5.18 -17.26
CA ASP A 152 -10.97 -5.70 -18.59
C ASP A 152 -10.95 -7.25 -18.62
N THR A 153 -10.36 -7.86 -17.60
CA THR A 153 -10.32 -9.33 -17.48
C THR A 153 -11.73 -9.93 -17.30
N LEU A 154 -12.60 -9.26 -16.54
CA LEU A 154 -14.01 -9.67 -16.43
C LEU A 154 -14.73 -9.54 -17.76
N ALA A 155 -14.46 -8.48 -18.53
CA ALA A 155 -15.03 -8.27 -19.86
C ALA A 155 -14.63 -9.38 -20.84
N GLU A 156 -13.37 -9.78 -20.83
CA GLU A 156 -12.87 -10.92 -21.63
C GLU A 156 -13.59 -12.22 -21.25
N ARG A 157 -13.72 -12.52 -19.95
CA ARG A 157 -14.41 -13.73 -19.46
C ARG A 157 -15.89 -13.76 -19.83
N LEU A 158 -16.54 -12.60 -19.87
CA LEU A 158 -17.95 -12.46 -20.30
C LEU A 158 -18.11 -12.40 -21.82
N GLY A 159 -17.01 -12.20 -22.56
CA GLY A 159 -17.03 -12.04 -24.02
C GLY A 159 -17.75 -10.76 -24.45
N VAL A 160 -17.58 -9.65 -23.71
CA VAL A 160 -18.26 -8.39 -23.94
C VAL A 160 -17.30 -7.23 -24.18
N GLY A 161 -17.72 -6.26 -24.97
CA GLY A 161 -17.01 -5.00 -25.19
C GLY A 161 -17.94 -3.81 -25.01
N VAL A 162 -17.42 -2.62 -25.34
CA VAL A 162 -18.17 -1.36 -25.27
C VAL A 162 -19.50 -1.46 -26.03
N LYS A 163 -20.57 -0.90 -25.46
CA LYS A 163 -21.97 -0.94 -25.94
C LYS A 163 -22.67 -2.28 -25.78
N SER A 164 -22.03 -3.36 -25.33
CA SER A 164 -22.68 -4.64 -25.03
C SER A 164 -23.76 -4.48 -23.95
N ARG A 165 -24.75 -5.36 -23.97
CA ARG A 165 -25.78 -5.44 -22.92
C ARG A 165 -25.38 -6.51 -21.90
N ILE A 166 -25.52 -6.20 -20.63
CA ILE A 166 -25.24 -7.07 -19.50
C ILE A 166 -26.42 -7.04 -18.55
N VAL A 167 -26.77 -8.19 -18.01
CA VAL A 167 -27.75 -8.31 -16.92
C VAL A 167 -26.98 -8.60 -15.64
N VAL A 168 -27.23 -7.79 -14.61
CA VAL A 168 -26.76 -8.02 -13.25
C VAL A 168 -27.91 -8.57 -12.44
N MET A 169 -27.72 -9.75 -11.88
CA MET A 169 -28.68 -10.42 -11.01
C MET A 169 -28.13 -10.45 -9.59
N ALA A 170 -28.86 -9.94 -8.63
CA ALA A 170 -28.52 -9.95 -7.22
C ALA A 170 -29.72 -10.44 -6.41
N PRO A 171 -29.51 -10.96 -5.18
CA PRO A 171 -30.61 -11.31 -4.27
C PRO A 171 -31.53 -10.10 -4.09
N ASP A 172 -32.85 -10.37 -4.10
CA ASP A 172 -33.81 -9.32 -3.80
C ASP A 172 -33.74 -8.95 -2.32
N PRO A 173 -33.58 -7.65 -2.00
CA PRO A 173 -33.48 -7.24 -0.62
C PRO A 173 -34.78 -7.51 0.18
N SER A 174 -35.91 -7.77 -0.50
CA SER A 174 -37.21 -8.05 0.11
C SER A 174 -37.44 -9.53 0.39
N ASP A 175 -36.89 -10.38 -0.46
CA ASP A 175 -36.97 -11.83 -0.34
C ASP A 175 -35.66 -12.44 -0.88
N PRO A 176 -34.75 -12.90 -0.01
CA PRO A 176 -33.48 -13.49 -0.46
C PRO A 176 -33.63 -14.76 -1.33
N THR A 177 -34.83 -15.33 -1.40
CA THR A 177 -35.14 -16.46 -2.30
C THR A 177 -35.44 -16.03 -3.74
N GLU A 178 -35.70 -14.75 -3.93
CA GLU A 178 -35.91 -14.13 -5.23
C GLU A 178 -34.63 -13.37 -5.68
N SER A 179 -34.57 -13.00 -6.96
CA SER A 179 -33.48 -12.24 -7.50
C SER A 179 -33.97 -11.03 -8.29
N THR A 180 -33.40 -9.87 -8.01
CA THR A 180 -33.60 -8.67 -8.79
C THR A 180 -32.64 -8.67 -9.98
N SER A 181 -33.14 -8.40 -11.18
CA SER A 181 -32.40 -8.34 -12.43
C SER A 181 -32.36 -6.92 -12.99
N LEU A 182 -31.18 -6.38 -13.17
CA LEU A 182 -30.95 -5.04 -13.69
C LEU A 182 -30.22 -5.11 -15.04
N LEU A 183 -30.72 -4.43 -16.05
CA LEU A 183 -30.15 -4.39 -17.38
C LEU A 183 -29.26 -3.16 -17.54
N PHE A 184 -28.00 -3.39 -17.86
CA PHE A 184 -26.99 -2.36 -18.10
C PHE A 184 -26.41 -2.40 -19.50
N ARG A 185 -25.76 -1.32 -19.88
CA ARG A 185 -24.96 -1.21 -21.09
C ARG A 185 -23.52 -0.86 -20.74
N VAL A 186 -22.58 -1.63 -21.22
CA VAL A 186 -21.14 -1.39 -21.05
C VAL A 186 -20.77 -0.05 -21.68
N ARG A 187 -20.27 0.87 -20.85
CA ARG A 187 -19.72 2.16 -21.28
C ARG A 187 -18.26 2.04 -21.65
N ASP A 188 -17.52 1.32 -20.82
CA ASP A 188 -16.13 1.00 -21.06
C ASP A 188 -15.64 -0.14 -20.18
N THR A 189 -14.42 -0.56 -20.42
CA THR A 189 -13.63 -1.44 -19.55
C THR A 189 -12.47 -0.65 -18.92
N TYR A 190 -12.02 -1.08 -17.76
CA TYR A 190 -10.90 -0.46 -17.07
C TYR A 190 -9.86 -1.48 -16.63
N HIS A 191 -8.61 -1.01 -16.50
CA HIS A 191 -7.51 -1.76 -15.90
C HIS A 191 -6.99 -1.03 -14.66
N SER A 192 -7.48 -1.39 -13.47
CA SER A 192 -7.10 -0.71 -12.22
C SER A 192 -5.69 -1.07 -11.75
N GLY A 193 -5.20 -2.25 -12.14
CA GLY A 193 -3.99 -2.86 -11.62
C GLY A 193 -4.18 -3.48 -10.24
N ILE A 194 -5.43 -3.71 -9.82
CA ILE A 194 -5.83 -4.50 -8.68
C ILE A 194 -6.56 -5.71 -9.23
N GLU A 195 -5.91 -6.88 -9.19
CA GLU A 195 -6.39 -8.11 -9.81
C GLU A 195 -7.83 -8.48 -9.39
N MET A 196 -8.17 -8.28 -8.12
CA MET A 196 -9.52 -8.55 -7.62
C MET A 196 -10.57 -7.64 -8.28
N LEU A 197 -10.27 -6.37 -8.49
CA LEU A 197 -11.19 -5.44 -9.16
C LEU A 197 -11.28 -5.73 -10.66
N ASP A 198 -10.15 -6.01 -11.30
CA ASP A 198 -10.11 -6.25 -12.74
C ASP A 198 -10.80 -7.58 -13.12
N ASN A 199 -10.76 -8.60 -12.23
CA ASN A 199 -11.35 -9.92 -12.46
C ASN A 199 -12.81 -10.06 -12.03
N PHE A 200 -13.27 -9.29 -11.02
CA PHE A 200 -14.52 -9.59 -10.33
C PHE A 200 -15.36 -8.37 -10.02
N SER A 201 -15.16 -7.21 -10.64
CA SER A 201 -15.99 -6.07 -10.29
C SER A 201 -16.63 -5.35 -11.50
N VAL A 202 -17.85 -4.91 -11.27
CA VAL A 202 -18.58 -3.99 -12.13
C VAL A 202 -18.91 -2.74 -11.33
N MET A 203 -18.83 -1.58 -11.96
CA MET A 203 -19.21 -0.31 -11.34
C MET A 203 -20.40 0.30 -12.10
N VAL A 204 -21.38 0.76 -11.35
CA VAL A 204 -22.58 1.41 -11.86
C VAL A 204 -22.84 2.71 -11.10
N PRO A 205 -23.56 3.68 -11.66
CA PRO A 205 -23.97 4.86 -10.89
C PRO A 205 -24.79 4.46 -9.68
N ILE A 206 -24.57 5.13 -8.54
CA ILE A 206 -25.17 4.77 -7.26
C ILE A 206 -26.69 4.64 -7.33
N GLY A 207 -27.38 5.56 -8.03
CA GLY A 207 -28.82 5.50 -8.21
C GLY A 207 -29.31 4.27 -8.99
N ALA A 208 -28.47 3.66 -9.82
CA ALA A 208 -28.77 2.42 -10.52
C ALA A 208 -28.61 1.18 -9.64
N ALA A 209 -27.78 1.27 -8.58
CA ALA A 209 -27.59 0.19 -7.62
C ALA A 209 -28.55 0.26 -6.42
N GLN A 210 -29.16 1.41 -6.15
CA GLN A 210 -30.11 1.57 -5.04
C GLN A 210 -31.24 0.52 -4.99
N PRO A 211 -31.82 0.05 -6.12
CA PRO A 211 -32.84 -1.02 -6.07
C PRO A 211 -32.33 -2.35 -5.48
N LEU A 212 -31.03 -2.51 -5.30
CA LEU A 212 -30.45 -3.69 -4.67
C LEU A 212 -30.47 -3.61 -3.13
N LEU A 213 -30.91 -2.49 -2.56
CA LEU A 213 -30.90 -2.24 -1.11
C LEU A 213 -32.30 -1.84 -0.61
N ARG A 214 -32.52 -2.05 0.69
CA ARG A 214 -33.69 -1.52 1.41
C ARG A 214 -33.32 -0.26 2.20
N GLY A 215 -34.29 0.61 2.40
CA GLY A 215 -34.17 1.78 3.25
C GLY A 215 -34.29 3.08 2.47
N THR A 216 -34.06 4.18 3.19
CA THR A 216 -34.12 5.54 2.61
C THR A 216 -32.72 6.02 2.29
N ASP A 217 -32.39 6.14 0.98
CA ASP A 217 -31.07 6.54 0.49
C ASP A 217 -29.94 5.68 1.09
N PRO A 218 -30.07 4.32 1.02
CA PRO A 218 -29.16 3.39 1.64
C PRO A 218 -27.85 3.26 0.90
N VAL A 219 -26.75 3.12 1.64
CA VAL A 219 -25.44 2.75 1.10
C VAL A 219 -24.71 1.85 2.10
N HIS A 220 -23.67 1.14 1.68
CA HIS A 220 -22.84 0.39 2.59
C HIS A 220 -21.70 1.23 3.19
N GLN A 221 -21.21 2.22 2.41
CA GLN A 221 -20.09 3.05 2.84
C GLN A 221 -20.24 4.50 2.38
N VAL A 222 -19.81 5.42 3.26
CA VAL A 222 -19.45 6.79 2.89
C VAL A 222 -17.96 6.96 3.14
N ALA A 223 -17.18 7.03 2.08
CA ALA A 223 -15.72 7.11 2.15
C ALA A 223 -15.26 8.58 2.06
N VAL A 224 -14.32 8.95 2.94
CA VAL A 224 -13.71 10.29 2.98
C VAL A 224 -12.23 10.18 2.65
N VAL A 225 -11.79 10.88 1.62
CA VAL A 225 -10.38 10.96 1.22
C VAL A 225 -9.92 12.40 1.34
N TYR A 226 -8.90 12.61 2.16
CA TYR A 226 -8.28 13.91 2.35
C TYR A 226 -7.19 14.14 1.30
N ASP A 227 -7.06 15.39 0.81
CA ASP A 227 -6.09 15.75 -0.24
C ASP A 227 -4.65 15.80 0.30
N ASP A 228 -4.50 16.18 1.56
CA ASP A 228 -3.20 16.20 2.22
C ASP A 228 -2.96 14.88 2.95
N ASP A 229 -1.68 14.56 3.20
CA ASP A 229 -1.22 13.54 4.15
C ASP A 229 -1.66 13.88 5.60
N ALA A 230 -2.82 14.52 5.73
CA ALA A 230 -3.42 14.85 7.02
C ALA A 230 -3.54 13.55 7.82
N PRO A 231 -3.01 13.50 9.04
CA PRO A 231 -3.04 12.29 9.85
C PRO A 231 -4.47 11.74 9.88
N SER A 232 -4.65 10.52 9.43
CA SER A 232 -5.95 9.83 9.42
C SER A 232 -6.66 9.91 10.78
N ALA A 233 -5.92 10.03 11.88
CA ALA A 233 -6.43 10.24 13.23
C ALA A 233 -7.22 11.55 13.42
N ALA A 234 -6.72 12.68 12.93
CA ALA A 234 -7.44 13.95 13.05
C ALA A 234 -8.69 13.99 12.16
N GLY A 235 -8.63 13.33 10.99
CA GLY A 235 -9.78 13.13 10.11
C GLY A 235 -10.85 12.24 10.73
N LEU A 236 -10.43 11.17 11.40
CA LEU A 236 -11.32 10.25 12.11
C LEU A 236 -12.08 10.96 13.25
N GLU A 237 -11.38 11.72 14.08
CA GLU A 237 -12.01 12.46 15.20
C GLU A 237 -13.02 13.51 14.69
N ARG A 238 -12.72 14.18 13.58
CA ARG A 238 -13.67 15.08 12.92
C ARG A 238 -14.91 14.34 12.41
N ALA A 239 -14.71 13.23 11.73
CA ALA A 239 -15.80 12.41 11.23
C ALA A 239 -16.68 11.86 12.36
N LYS A 240 -16.10 11.44 13.50
CA LYS A 240 -16.83 11.02 14.70
C LYS A 240 -17.64 12.14 15.36
N ALA A 241 -17.24 13.40 15.19
CA ALA A 241 -17.96 14.56 15.73
C ALA A 241 -19.22 14.90 14.90
N VAL A 242 -19.33 14.38 13.68
CA VAL A 242 -20.52 14.54 12.84
C VAL A 242 -21.61 13.59 13.30
N ASP A 243 -22.87 14.03 13.25
CA ASP A 243 -24.01 13.15 13.51
C ASP A 243 -24.16 12.12 12.37
N LEU A 244 -23.79 10.89 12.66
CA LEU A 244 -23.78 9.74 11.74
C LEU A 244 -24.99 8.81 11.88
N GLY A 245 -25.91 9.11 12.82
CA GLY A 245 -27.02 8.21 13.16
C GLY A 245 -26.51 6.91 13.79
N GLU A 246 -26.92 5.75 13.24
CA GLU A 246 -26.49 4.42 13.71
C GLU A 246 -25.17 3.96 13.06
N ALA A 247 -24.61 4.74 12.14
CA ALA A 247 -23.35 4.40 11.50
C ALA A 247 -22.15 4.77 12.36
N VAL A 248 -21.01 4.13 12.10
CA VAL A 248 -19.75 4.36 12.80
C VAL A 248 -18.69 4.85 11.83
N ALA A 249 -17.88 5.81 12.28
CA ALA A 249 -16.69 6.23 11.54
C ALA A 249 -15.48 5.39 11.96
N LEU A 250 -14.82 4.79 11.01
CA LEU A 250 -13.64 3.95 11.17
C LEU A 250 -12.46 4.50 10.37
N SER A 251 -11.26 4.26 10.85
CA SER A 251 -10.04 4.50 10.09
C SER A 251 -9.89 3.44 8.98
N TRP A 252 -9.05 3.71 7.98
CA TRP A 252 -8.75 2.72 6.95
C TRP A 252 -8.13 1.43 7.55
N GLN A 253 -7.36 1.55 8.64
CA GLN A 253 -6.77 0.40 9.34
C GLN A 253 -7.85 -0.51 9.91
N GLU A 254 -8.88 0.07 10.52
CA GLU A 254 -10.03 -0.68 11.06
C GLU A 254 -10.90 -1.24 9.95
N ALA A 255 -11.07 -0.50 8.85
CA ALA A 255 -11.91 -0.89 7.71
C ALA A 255 -11.28 -1.95 6.80
N LEU A 256 -9.95 -2.02 6.73
CA LEU A 256 -9.19 -2.98 5.92
C LEU A 256 -8.19 -3.77 6.78
N PRO A 257 -8.68 -4.59 7.74
CA PRO A 257 -7.83 -5.31 8.69
C PRO A 257 -6.86 -6.29 7.99
N ASP A 258 -7.26 -6.90 6.89
CA ASP A 258 -6.40 -7.80 6.12
C ASP A 258 -5.22 -7.07 5.50
N LEU A 259 -5.45 -5.87 4.94
CA LEU A 259 -4.39 -5.03 4.39
C LEU A 259 -3.43 -4.56 5.49
N GLN A 260 -3.96 -4.14 6.63
CA GLN A 260 -3.15 -3.74 7.79
C GLN A 260 -2.28 -4.91 8.27
N THR A 261 -2.88 -6.08 8.48
CA THR A 261 -2.18 -7.29 8.92
C THR A 261 -1.07 -7.68 7.92
N PHE A 262 -1.38 -7.62 6.62
CA PHE A 262 -0.39 -7.89 5.58
C PHE A 262 0.81 -6.96 5.69
N ILE A 263 0.57 -5.64 5.79
CA ILE A 263 1.64 -4.63 5.91
C ILE A 263 2.45 -4.85 7.20
N GLU A 264 1.79 -5.16 8.32
CA GLU A 264 2.46 -5.38 9.60
C GLU A 264 3.36 -6.63 9.56
N VAL A 265 2.85 -7.75 9.06
CA VAL A 265 3.61 -9.01 8.94
C VAL A 265 4.80 -8.82 7.98
N ASP A 266 4.59 -8.18 6.84
CA ASP A 266 5.66 -7.97 5.88
C ASP A 266 6.73 -7.00 6.43
N THR A 267 6.33 -5.95 7.14
CA THR A 267 7.26 -5.02 7.81
C THR A 267 8.12 -5.77 8.85
N ARG A 268 7.51 -6.62 9.69
CA ARG A 268 8.24 -7.43 10.67
C ARG A 268 9.19 -8.42 10.01
N THR A 269 8.76 -9.02 8.92
CA THR A 269 9.60 -9.95 8.13
C THR A 269 10.80 -9.22 7.54
N ASN A 270 10.61 -8.02 7.02
CA ASN A 270 11.68 -7.18 6.48
C ASN A 270 12.66 -6.73 7.59
N GLU A 271 12.17 -6.33 8.77
CA GLU A 271 13.01 -6.01 9.94
C GLU A 271 13.94 -7.18 10.31
N LEU A 272 13.37 -8.40 10.38
CA LEU A 272 14.15 -9.61 10.66
C LEU A 272 15.19 -9.88 9.56
N PHE A 273 14.80 -9.75 8.31
CA PHE A 273 15.69 -9.94 7.17
C PHE A 273 16.87 -8.96 7.19
N PHE A 274 16.62 -7.67 7.45
CA PHE A 274 17.68 -6.66 7.58
C PHE A 274 18.57 -6.90 8.80
N PHE A 275 18.01 -7.39 9.89
CA PHE A 275 18.81 -7.79 11.06
C PHE A 275 19.79 -8.92 10.72
N VAL A 276 19.31 -9.97 10.05
CA VAL A 276 20.16 -11.10 9.62
C VAL A 276 21.23 -10.66 8.62
N LEU A 277 20.86 -9.84 7.63
CA LEU A 277 21.83 -9.28 6.67
C LEU A 277 22.88 -8.41 7.37
N GLY A 278 22.46 -7.54 8.27
CA GLY A 278 23.36 -6.71 9.07
C GLY A 278 24.34 -7.57 9.88
N PHE A 279 23.85 -8.65 10.48
CA PHE A 279 24.69 -9.59 11.21
C PHE A 279 25.74 -10.26 10.31
N ILE A 280 25.36 -10.72 9.12
CA ILE A 280 26.28 -11.29 8.12
C ILE A 280 27.36 -10.27 7.71
N VAL A 281 26.97 -9.02 7.47
CA VAL A 281 27.92 -7.94 7.15
C VAL A 281 28.91 -7.72 8.28
N VAL A 282 28.44 -7.67 9.54
CA VAL A 282 29.30 -7.52 10.73
C VAL A 282 30.29 -8.69 10.83
N LEU A 283 29.83 -9.93 10.64
CA LEU A 283 30.73 -11.10 10.63
C LEU A 283 31.79 -11.00 9.53
N GLY A 284 31.41 -10.53 8.33
CA GLY A 284 32.35 -10.29 7.24
C GLY A 284 33.44 -9.26 7.59
N VAL A 285 33.04 -8.16 8.25
CA VAL A 285 33.99 -7.14 8.74
C VAL A 285 34.91 -7.73 9.79
N ILE A 286 34.40 -8.45 10.79
CA ILE A 286 35.17 -9.10 11.84
C ILE A 286 36.17 -10.07 11.22
N ASN A 287 35.78 -10.93 10.31
CA ASN A 287 36.67 -11.87 9.63
C ASN A 287 37.80 -11.16 8.89
N THR A 288 37.50 -10.08 8.16
CA THR A 288 38.51 -9.28 7.45
C THR A 288 39.46 -8.57 8.41
N MET A 289 38.94 -8.04 9.52
CA MET A 289 39.77 -7.40 10.58
C MET A 289 40.65 -8.41 11.28
N LEU A 290 40.13 -9.61 11.62
CA LEU A 290 40.90 -10.68 12.26
C LEU A 290 42.10 -11.08 11.39
N MET A 291 41.85 -11.31 10.08
CA MET A 291 42.94 -11.63 9.16
C MET A 291 43.99 -10.51 9.09
N SER A 292 43.53 -9.25 9.07
CA SER A 292 44.41 -8.08 9.10
C SER A 292 45.30 -8.04 10.33
N VAL A 293 44.75 -8.35 11.50
CA VAL A 293 45.50 -8.38 12.78
C VAL A 293 46.52 -9.52 12.77
N LEU A 294 46.12 -10.73 12.34
CA LEU A 294 46.99 -11.91 12.28
C LEU A 294 48.20 -11.70 11.36
N GLU A 295 48.01 -11.09 10.20
CA GLU A 295 49.11 -10.79 9.26
C GLU A 295 50.12 -9.79 9.84
N ARG A 296 49.75 -8.97 10.80
CA ARG A 296 50.55 -7.87 11.36
C ARG A 296 51.00 -8.09 12.82
N VAL A 297 50.88 -9.31 13.34
CA VAL A 297 51.27 -9.65 14.72
C VAL A 297 52.71 -9.24 15.02
N ARG A 298 53.63 -9.45 14.08
CA ARG A 298 55.04 -9.05 14.24
C ARG A 298 55.22 -7.54 14.34
N GLU A 299 54.49 -6.75 13.52
CA GLU A 299 54.50 -5.29 13.58
C GLU A 299 53.96 -4.79 14.91
N PHE A 300 52.90 -5.40 15.42
CA PHE A 300 52.33 -5.10 16.75
C PHE A 300 53.32 -5.43 17.89
N GLY A 301 54.04 -6.55 17.77
CA GLY A 301 55.10 -6.91 18.73
C GLY A 301 56.21 -5.85 18.80
N VAL A 302 56.67 -5.34 17.65
CA VAL A 302 57.67 -4.26 17.59
C VAL A 302 57.11 -2.97 18.21
N MET A 303 55.88 -2.59 17.91
CA MET A 303 55.25 -1.39 18.51
C MET A 303 55.15 -1.49 20.03
N MET A 304 54.81 -2.66 20.56
CA MET A 304 54.78 -2.90 22.00
C MET A 304 56.16 -2.84 22.61
N ALA A 305 57.21 -3.38 21.95
CA ALA A 305 58.59 -3.29 22.39
C ALA A 305 59.11 -1.85 22.41
N LEU A 306 58.58 -0.97 21.54
CA LEU A 306 58.86 0.48 21.53
C LEU A 306 58.01 1.27 22.54
N GLY A 307 57.23 0.60 23.39
CA GLY A 307 56.50 1.21 24.51
C GLY A 307 55.02 1.53 24.21
N MET A 308 54.47 1.08 23.09
CA MET A 308 53.05 1.27 22.83
C MET A 308 52.21 0.36 23.74
N ARG A 309 51.18 0.93 24.39
CA ARG A 309 50.29 0.19 25.28
C ARG A 309 49.34 -0.71 24.47
N PRO A 310 49.01 -1.94 24.94
CA PRO A 310 48.06 -2.84 24.25
C PRO A 310 46.71 -2.19 23.94
N GLY A 311 46.19 -1.35 24.85
CA GLY A 311 44.94 -0.61 24.63
C GLY A 311 45.02 0.37 23.45
N SER A 312 46.19 0.97 23.19
CA SER A 312 46.36 1.86 22.03
C SER A 312 46.37 1.09 20.71
N LEU A 313 46.87 -0.15 20.72
CA LEU A 313 46.78 -1.04 19.56
C LEU A 313 45.32 -1.48 19.29
N ALA A 314 44.55 -1.82 20.33
CA ALA A 314 43.16 -2.14 20.20
C ALA A 314 42.36 -0.95 19.61
N VAL A 315 42.62 0.26 20.10
CA VAL A 315 42.01 1.48 19.56
C VAL A 315 42.38 1.69 18.08
N LEU A 316 43.65 1.43 17.71
CA LEU A 316 44.11 1.54 16.32
C LEU A 316 43.32 0.60 15.40
N VAL A 317 43.13 -0.67 15.79
CA VAL A 317 42.36 -1.66 15.01
C VAL A 317 40.87 -1.27 14.91
N LEU A 318 40.29 -0.79 16.03
CA LEU A 318 38.90 -0.32 16.03
C LEU A 318 38.70 0.89 15.11
N VAL A 319 39.64 1.84 15.09
CA VAL A 319 39.59 2.99 14.19
C VAL A 319 39.77 2.56 12.73
N GLU A 320 40.65 1.59 12.42
CA GLU A 320 40.75 1.02 11.08
C GLU A 320 39.41 0.40 10.62
N GLY A 321 38.76 -0.40 11.47
CA GLY A 321 37.44 -1.00 11.21
C GLY A 321 36.37 0.05 11.05
N GLY A 322 36.36 1.06 11.90
CA GLY A 322 35.42 2.19 11.84
C GLY A 322 35.51 2.98 10.52
N LEU A 323 36.76 3.26 10.07
CA LEU A 323 37.00 3.94 8.80
C LEU A 323 36.54 3.11 7.59
N LEU A 324 36.77 1.79 7.61
CA LEU A 324 36.27 0.88 6.58
C LEU A 324 34.73 0.83 6.55
N GLY A 325 34.13 0.68 7.74
CA GLY A 325 32.67 0.67 7.87
C GLY A 325 32.03 1.97 7.38
N PHE A 326 32.61 3.11 7.76
CA PHE A 326 32.13 4.42 7.32
C PHE A 326 32.24 4.60 5.79
N ALA A 327 33.39 4.28 5.20
CA ALA A 327 33.58 4.35 3.76
C ALA A 327 32.60 3.45 3.01
N SER A 328 32.38 2.22 3.54
CA SER A 328 31.42 1.27 2.97
C SER A 328 29.99 1.75 3.07
N ALA A 329 29.61 2.36 4.21
CA ALA A 329 28.27 2.91 4.41
C ALA A 329 27.98 4.06 3.43
N VAL A 330 28.92 5.00 3.26
CA VAL A 330 28.77 6.11 2.31
C VAL A 330 28.61 5.60 0.88
N LEU A 331 29.48 4.66 0.46
CA LEU A 331 29.37 4.11 -0.89
C LEU A 331 28.11 3.26 -1.07
N GLY A 332 27.75 2.45 -0.07
CA GLY A 332 26.55 1.63 -0.09
C GLY A 332 25.27 2.48 -0.22
N THR A 333 25.17 3.58 0.53
CA THR A 333 24.03 4.50 0.43
C THR A 333 23.97 5.16 -0.95
N LEU A 334 25.09 5.57 -1.51
CA LEU A 334 25.13 6.14 -2.87
C LEU A 334 24.69 5.14 -3.93
N PHE A 335 25.05 3.87 -3.80
CA PHE A 335 24.59 2.80 -4.69
C PHE A 335 23.10 2.46 -4.50
N GLY A 336 22.61 2.50 -3.27
CA GLY A 336 21.22 2.12 -2.94
C GLY A 336 20.19 3.22 -3.22
N THR A 337 20.62 4.47 -3.46
CA THR A 337 19.74 5.61 -3.80
C THR A 337 19.77 5.97 -5.28
N ALA A 338 20.68 5.40 -6.06
CA ALA A 338 20.76 5.56 -7.52
C ALA A 338 19.81 4.61 -8.25
#